data_1f0ab5e6f7821eb7d5c7e73877ef163c
#
_entry.id   1f0ab5e6f7821eb7d5c7e73877ef163c
#
_cell.length_a   1.000
_cell.length_b   1.000
_cell.length_c   1.000
_cell.angle_alpha   90.00
_cell.angle_beta   90.00
_cell.angle_gamma   90.00
#
_symmetry.space_group_name_H-M   'P 1'
#
loop_
_entity.id
_entity.type
_entity.pdbx_description
1 polymer ?
#
loop_
_entity_poly.entity_id
_entity_poly.type
_entity_poly.pdbx_seq_one_letter_code
_entity_poly.pdbx_strand_id
1 'polypeptide(L)'
;MNIKVRNIPKGERKGTTKLENLPEFCITMYGADREAREGLMTMLDGLGVRWTSKKSMFEADGAQGILDGTHWLFLNPRGWNVARANISWCEEHKEYLHLSLDYFKNLVEDYLYEHQ
;
A
#
# COMPACT_ATOMS: atom_id res chain seq x y z
N MET A 1 6.37 -13.70 -0.28
CA MET A 1 7.75 -13.40 0.12
C MET A 1 7.80 -12.07 0.84
N ASN A 2 8.46 -12.06 1.98
CA ASN A 2 8.60 -10.81 2.72
C ASN A 2 9.91 -10.13 2.35
N ILE A 3 9.83 -8.85 2.04
CA ILE A 3 11.00 -8.04 1.76
C ILE A 3 11.45 -7.40 3.06
N LYS A 4 12.76 -7.43 3.32
CA LYS A 4 13.32 -6.72 4.46
C LYS A 4 13.13 -5.22 4.27
N VAL A 5 12.57 -4.58 5.28
CA VAL A 5 12.41 -3.13 5.26
C VAL A 5 13.80 -2.48 5.36
N ARG A 6 14.05 -1.55 4.45
CA ARG A 6 15.26 -0.74 4.44
C ARG A 6 14.89 0.71 4.23
N ASN A 7 15.50 1.57 5.01
CA ASN A 7 15.38 3.00 4.75
C ASN A 7 16.40 3.39 3.69
N ILE A 8 15.90 3.79 2.54
CA ILE A 8 16.74 4.30 1.45
C ILE A 8 16.49 5.80 1.38
N PRO A 9 17.53 6.62 1.41
CA PRO A 9 17.36 8.07 1.31
C PRO A 9 16.58 8.47 0.07
N LYS A 10 15.84 9.56 0.16
CA LYS A 10 15.05 10.08 -0.95
C LYS A 10 15.93 10.34 -2.16
N GLY A 11 15.43 9.97 -3.33
CA GLY A 11 16.13 10.19 -4.59
C GLY A 11 17.20 9.17 -4.90
N GLU A 12 17.48 8.21 -4.02
CA GLU A 12 18.51 7.19 -4.24
C GLU A 12 17.97 5.85 -4.67
N ARG A 13 16.64 5.70 -4.81
CA ARG A 13 16.05 4.43 -5.23
C ARG A 13 16.34 4.15 -6.68
N LYS A 14 16.72 2.90 -6.96
CA LYS A 14 16.91 2.44 -8.34
C LYS A 14 15.56 2.13 -8.98
N GLY A 15 15.52 2.07 -10.32
CA GLY A 15 14.30 1.90 -11.07
C GLY A 15 13.42 0.74 -10.60
N THR A 16 14.00 -0.42 -10.28
CA THR A 16 13.24 -1.60 -9.87
C THR A 16 12.68 -1.52 -8.46
N THR A 17 13.10 -0.55 -7.65
CA THR A 17 12.62 -0.35 -6.28
C THR A 17 11.71 0.85 -6.15
N LYS A 18 11.41 1.54 -7.25
CA LYS A 18 10.46 2.66 -7.24
C LYS A 18 9.04 2.15 -7.20
N LEU A 19 8.18 2.88 -6.49
CA LEU A 19 6.77 2.52 -6.33
C LEU A 19 6.11 2.17 -7.66
N GLU A 20 6.27 3.02 -8.66
CA GLU A 20 5.60 2.86 -9.96
C GLU A 20 6.09 1.65 -10.76
N ASN A 21 7.23 1.08 -10.39
CA ASN A 21 7.84 -0.05 -11.11
C ASN A 21 7.65 -1.38 -10.39
N LEU A 22 7.00 -1.40 -9.25
CA LEU A 22 6.78 -2.63 -8.50
C LEU A 22 5.63 -3.45 -9.09
N PRO A 23 5.68 -4.79 -8.95
CA PRO A 23 4.49 -5.59 -9.23
C PRO A 23 3.42 -5.33 -8.18
N GLU A 24 2.23 -5.87 -8.36
CA GLU A 24 1.21 -5.82 -7.33
C GLU A 24 1.76 -6.34 -6.01
N PHE A 25 1.50 -5.64 -4.92
CA PHE A 25 2.03 -6.01 -3.62
C PHE A 25 1.01 -5.79 -2.52
N CYS A 26 1.21 -6.52 -1.43
CA CYS A 26 0.40 -6.40 -0.22
C CYS A 26 1.05 -5.40 0.73
N ILE A 27 0.26 -4.48 1.26
CA ILE A 27 0.72 -3.57 2.31
C ILE A 27 0.34 -4.22 3.64
N THR A 28 1.33 -4.71 4.38
CA THR A 28 1.09 -5.34 5.67
C THR A 28 0.99 -4.28 6.75
N MET A 29 0.03 -4.45 7.65
CA MET A 29 -0.28 -3.44 8.65
C MET A 29 -0.25 -4.01 10.06
N TYR A 30 0.76 -4.85 10.35
CA TYR A 30 0.93 -5.40 11.68
C TYR A 30 1.09 -4.27 12.70
N GLY A 31 0.29 -4.34 13.77
CA GLY A 31 0.39 -3.36 14.85
C GLY A 31 -0.13 -1.97 14.52
N ALA A 32 -0.66 -1.75 13.31
CA ALA A 32 -1.22 -0.46 12.95
C ALA A 32 -2.55 -0.25 13.67
N ASP A 33 -2.70 0.91 14.32
CA ASP A 33 -3.97 1.28 14.92
C ASP A 33 -4.90 1.91 13.88
N ARG A 34 -6.11 2.28 14.30
CA ARG A 34 -7.10 2.87 13.39
C ARG A 34 -6.58 4.17 12.75
N GLU A 35 -5.91 5.00 13.54
CA GLU A 35 -5.37 6.26 13.04
C GLU A 35 -4.35 6.02 11.93
N ALA A 36 -3.46 5.05 12.11
CA ALA A 36 -2.48 4.70 11.10
C ALA A 36 -3.15 4.17 9.82
N ARG A 37 -4.19 3.37 9.97
CA ARG A 37 -4.94 2.85 8.82
C ARG A 37 -5.71 3.94 8.09
N GLU A 38 -6.32 4.86 8.82
CA GLU A 38 -6.96 6.03 8.21
C GLU A 38 -5.94 6.89 7.45
N GLY A 39 -4.75 7.07 8.04
CA GLY A 39 -3.68 7.81 7.39
C GLY A 39 -3.25 7.19 6.08
N LEU A 40 -3.17 5.86 6.03
CA LEU A 40 -2.89 5.14 4.78
C LEU A 40 -3.97 5.40 3.73
N MET A 41 -5.23 5.30 4.13
CA MET A 41 -6.36 5.53 3.22
C MET A 41 -6.35 6.95 2.68
N THR A 42 -6.09 7.92 3.54
CA THR A 42 -6.00 9.33 3.17
C THR A 42 -4.86 9.57 2.19
N MET A 43 -3.71 8.96 2.44
CA MET A 43 -2.56 9.08 1.56
C MET A 43 -2.86 8.50 0.17
N LEU A 44 -3.46 7.33 0.12
CA LEU A 44 -3.84 6.70 -1.16
C LEU A 44 -4.86 7.54 -1.91
N ASP A 45 -5.85 8.09 -1.21
CA ASP A 45 -6.85 8.96 -1.83
C ASP A 45 -6.19 10.21 -2.43
N GLY A 46 -5.25 10.79 -1.71
CA GLY A 46 -4.49 11.96 -2.18
C GLY A 46 -3.63 11.68 -3.40
N LEU A 47 -3.16 10.44 -3.53
CA LEU A 47 -2.39 10.01 -4.71
C LEU A 47 -3.28 9.70 -5.91
N GLY A 48 -4.59 9.74 -5.75
CA GLY A 48 -5.52 9.41 -6.82
C GLY A 48 -5.74 7.92 -7.01
N VAL A 49 -5.29 7.10 -6.06
CA VAL A 49 -5.53 5.65 -6.10
C VAL A 49 -7.03 5.40 -5.89
N ARG A 50 -7.56 4.42 -6.59
CA ARG A 50 -8.98 4.05 -6.50
C ARG A 50 -9.11 2.56 -6.23
N TRP A 51 -10.24 2.14 -5.71
CA TRP A 51 -10.59 0.72 -5.64
C TRP A 51 -10.75 0.17 -7.07
N THR A 52 -10.66 -1.14 -7.22
CA THR A 52 -10.90 -1.77 -8.53
C THR A 52 -12.29 -1.44 -9.06
N SER A 53 -13.23 -1.10 -8.19
CA SER A 53 -14.56 -0.64 -8.56
C SER A 53 -14.60 0.81 -9.07
N LYS A 54 -13.44 1.49 -9.08
CA LYS A 54 -13.26 2.90 -9.47
C LYS A 54 -13.80 3.90 -8.44
N LYS A 55 -14.25 3.43 -7.29
CA LYS A 55 -14.67 4.31 -6.19
C LYS A 55 -13.44 4.89 -5.47
N SER A 56 -13.59 6.09 -4.93
CA SER A 56 -12.55 6.69 -4.11
C SER A 56 -12.34 5.88 -2.83
N MET A 57 -11.21 6.09 -2.14
CA MET A 57 -10.79 5.21 -1.05
C MET A 57 -11.85 5.07 0.05
N PHE A 58 -12.52 6.16 0.42
CA PHE A 58 -13.49 6.12 1.53
C PHE A 58 -14.92 5.82 1.10
N GLU A 59 -15.22 5.83 -0.19
CA GLU A 59 -16.56 5.57 -0.70
C GLU A 59 -16.91 4.08 -0.83
N ALA A 60 -15.90 3.23 -0.94
CA ALA A 60 -16.13 1.81 -1.15
C ALA A 60 -16.41 1.10 0.16
N ASP A 61 -17.26 0.06 0.11
CA ASP A 61 -17.54 -0.78 1.26
C ASP A 61 -16.27 -1.43 1.82
N GLY A 62 -15.27 -1.66 0.94
CA GLY A 62 -13.99 -2.23 1.35
C GLY A 62 -13.22 -1.38 2.35
N ALA A 63 -13.48 -0.07 2.40
CA ALA A 63 -12.80 0.82 3.34
C ALA A 63 -13.00 0.38 4.79
N GLN A 64 -14.20 -0.08 5.12
CA GLN A 64 -14.53 -0.46 6.50
C GLN A 64 -13.63 -1.59 7.00
N GLY A 65 -13.37 -2.59 6.18
CA GLY A 65 -12.50 -3.72 6.57
C GLY A 65 -11.08 -3.29 6.86
N ILE A 66 -10.56 -2.31 6.11
CA ILE A 66 -9.23 -1.76 6.36
C ILE A 66 -9.23 -0.98 7.67
N LEU A 67 -10.21 -0.11 7.86
CA LEU A 67 -10.29 0.71 9.07
C LEU A 67 -10.50 -0.12 10.33
N ASP A 68 -11.24 -1.22 10.23
CA ASP A 68 -11.47 -2.13 11.34
C ASP A 68 -10.30 -3.06 11.63
N GLY A 69 -9.31 -3.11 10.74
CA GLY A 69 -8.13 -3.94 10.94
C GLY A 69 -8.33 -5.42 10.63
N THR A 70 -9.37 -5.77 9.87
CA THR A 70 -9.66 -7.16 9.48
C THR A 70 -9.09 -7.52 8.13
N HIS A 71 -8.73 -6.53 7.33
CA HIS A 71 -8.23 -6.71 5.96
C HIS A 71 -6.98 -5.88 5.74
N TRP A 72 -6.16 -6.35 4.83
CA TRP A 72 -5.03 -5.58 4.30
C TRP A 72 -5.30 -5.22 2.85
N LEU A 73 -4.51 -4.29 2.31
CA LEU A 73 -4.63 -3.79 0.95
C LEU A 73 -3.57 -4.40 0.03
N PHE A 74 -3.98 -4.68 -1.20
CA PHE A 74 -3.08 -4.96 -2.31
C PHE A 74 -3.12 -3.75 -3.23
N LEU A 75 -1.95 -3.20 -3.55
CA LEU A 75 -1.82 -2.09 -4.49
C LEU A 75 -1.21 -2.59 -5.79
N ASN A 76 -1.88 -2.27 -6.89
CA ASN A 76 -1.34 -2.51 -8.23
C ASN A 76 -0.85 -1.17 -8.79
N PRO A 77 0.48 -0.94 -8.85
CA PRO A 77 0.99 0.32 -9.36
C PRO A 77 0.66 0.59 -10.82
N ARG A 78 0.51 -0.45 -11.63
CA ARG A 78 0.18 -0.29 -13.04
C ARG A 78 -1.20 0.29 -13.27
N GLY A 79 -2.19 -0.22 -12.53
CA GLY A 79 -3.56 0.25 -12.64
C GLY A 79 -3.86 1.41 -11.70
N TRP A 80 -2.95 1.66 -10.76
CA TRP A 80 -3.10 2.67 -9.70
C TRP A 80 -4.39 2.42 -8.91
N ASN A 81 -4.63 1.14 -8.60
CA ASN A 81 -5.83 0.71 -7.90
C ASN A 81 -5.50 -0.28 -6.79
N VAL A 82 -6.45 -0.47 -5.89
CA VAL A 82 -6.30 -1.36 -4.76
C VAL A 82 -7.45 -2.36 -4.66
N ALA A 83 -7.13 -3.49 -4.03
CA ALA A 83 -8.10 -4.48 -3.60
C ALA A 83 -7.80 -4.84 -2.15
N ARG A 84 -8.72 -5.54 -1.48
CA ARG A 84 -8.50 -5.96 -0.10
C ARG A 84 -8.59 -7.49 0.01
N ALA A 85 -7.99 -8.01 1.06
CA ALA A 85 -8.14 -9.42 1.42
C ALA A 85 -8.02 -9.57 2.93
N ASN A 86 -8.60 -10.63 3.46
CA ASN A 86 -8.46 -10.97 4.87
C ASN A 86 -6.98 -11.14 5.22
N ILE A 87 -6.62 -10.75 6.43
CA ILE A 87 -5.22 -10.84 6.88
C ILE A 87 -4.69 -12.26 6.76
N SER A 88 -5.47 -13.27 7.16
CA SER A 88 -5.04 -14.67 7.05
C SER A 88 -4.75 -15.09 5.61
N TRP A 89 -5.57 -14.63 4.67
CA TRP A 89 -5.35 -14.91 3.25
C TRP A 89 -4.04 -14.28 2.79
N CYS A 90 -3.81 -13.03 3.19
CA CYS A 90 -2.57 -12.32 2.84
C CYS A 90 -1.34 -13.05 3.39
N GLU A 91 -1.41 -13.50 4.63
CA GLU A 91 -0.29 -14.21 5.27
C GLU A 91 0.01 -15.55 4.62
N GLU A 92 -1.00 -16.22 4.06
CA GLU A 92 -0.83 -17.49 3.39
C GLU A 92 -0.28 -17.36 1.97
N HIS A 93 -0.54 -16.23 1.31
CA HIS A 93 -0.15 -16.01 -0.08
C HIS A 93 1.18 -15.28 -0.17
N LYS A 94 2.25 -16.00 0.16
CA LYS A 94 3.61 -15.46 0.21
C LYS A 94 4.25 -15.27 -1.16
N GLU A 95 3.56 -15.70 -2.22
CA GLU A 95 4.01 -15.45 -3.59
C GLU A 95 3.90 -13.98 -3.96
N TYR A 96 3.04 -13.23 -3.26
CA TYR A 96 2.98 -11.77 -3.44
C TYR A 96 4.11 -11.09 -2.68
N LEU A 97 4.55 -9.96 -3.23
CA LEU A 97 5.45 -9.08 -2.52
C LEU A 97 4.72 -8.46 -1.33
N HIS A 98 5.33 -8.50 -0.16
CA HIS A 98 4.76 -7.94 1.06
C HIS A 98 5.63 -6.78 1.54
N LEU A 99 5.04 -5.60 1.67
CA LEU A 99 5.72 -4.41 2.16
C LEU A 99 5.05 -3.95 3.44
N SER A 100 5.86 -3.56 4.43
CA SER A 100 5.31 -2.97 5.64
C SER A 100 4.74 -1.58 5.33
N LEU A 101 3.84 -1.11 6.21
CA LEU A 101 3.27 0.22 6.06
C LEU A 101 4.36 1.30 6.04
N ASP A 102 5.36 1.18 6.93
CA ASP A 102 6.44 2.15 7.00
C ASP A 102 7.29 2.16 5.73
N TYR A 103 7.60 0.98 5.20
CA TYR A 103 8.35 0.91 3.95
C TYR A 103 7.55 1.51 2.80
N PHE A 104 6.26 1.23 2.75
CA PHE A 104 5.37 1.82 1.74
C PHE A 104 5.34 3.34 1.82
N LYS A 105 5.26 3.89 3.03
CA LYS A 105 5.31 5.35 3.22
C LYS A 105 6.59 5.95 2.66
N ASN A 106 7.72 5.27 2.86
CA ASN A 106 9.00 5.73 2.30
C ASN A 106 8.97 5.72 0.77
N LEU A 107 8.36 4.69 0.17
CA LEU A 107 8.22 4.64 -1.28
C LEU A 107 7.36 5.80 -1.80
N VAL A 108 6.29 6.13 -1.10
CA VAL A 108 5.42 7.24 -1.47
C VAL A 108 6.14 8.58 -1.35
N GLU A 109 6.88 8.79 -0.27
CA GLU A 109 7.65 10.02 -0.10
C GLU A 109 8.67 10.21 -1.23
N ASP A 110 9.34 9.13 -1.61
CA ASP A 110 10.31 9.16 -2.70
C ASP A 110 9.61 9.44 -4.04
N TYR A 111 8.46 8.81 -4.26
CA TYR A 111 7.64 9.04 -5.45
C TYR A 111 7.22 10.52 -5.55
N LEU A 112 6.73 11.08 -4.47
CA LEU A 112 6.30 12.48 -4.44
C LEU A 112 7.47 13.43 -4.67
N TYR A 113 8.62 13.12 -4.10
CA TYR A 113 9.84 13.91 -4.30
C TYR A 113 10.25 13.96 -5.78
N GLU A 114 10.18 12.83 -6.47
CA GLU A 114 10.56 12.75 -7.87
C GLU A 114 9.53 13.36 -8.83
N HIS A 115 8.28 13.52 -8.37
CA HIS A 115 7.19 14.04 -9.20
C HIS A 115 6.77 15.45 -8.80
N GLN A 116 7.65 16.18 -8.15
CA GLN A 116 7.41 17.58 -7.82
C GLN A 116 7.47 18.47 -9.05
#